data_f34235148c05434fd7a4d5d34ccb4b70
#
_entry.id   f34235148c05434fd7a4d5d34ccb4b70
#
_cell.length_a   1.000
_cell.length_b   1.000
_cell.length_c   1.000
_cell.angle_alpha   90.00
_cell.angle_beta   90.00
_cell.angle_gamma   90.00
#
_symmetry.space_group_name_H-M   'P 1'
#
loop_
_entity.id
_entity.type
_entity.pdbx_description
1 polymer ?
#
loop_
_entity_poly.entity_id
_entity_poly.type
_entity_poly.pdbx_seq_one_letter_code
_entity_poly.pdbx_strand_id
1 'polypeptide(L)'
;MISLSQYVEDISRSATTIFEGLAVTFSHLLREPVTIQYPDRTTRPVKEMLPPRYRGFLEVQIDICGACKRCEKICPVDCIKVEMTRDPATKQNLLTRFDIDISKCMFCGLCVEACEDGATGAIRHTREFEGAVGTLDALVFRFVEPGKSRPLYKTPKDKSTIPVGEVGPHAIEARERALRDNPPLFAKLREEAAAAKTGT
;
A
#
# COMPACT_ATOMS: atom_id res chain seq x y z
N MET A 1 -49.66 -49.64 -10.64
CA MET A 1 -48.96 -50.50 -9.65
C MET A 1 -47.51 -50.53 -10.06
N ILE A 2 -46.60 -50.10 -9.21
CA ILE A 2 -45.15 -50.18 -9.46
C ILE A 2 -44.76 -51.66 -9.37
N SER A 3 -44.06 -52.17 -10.37
CA SER A 3 -43.58 -53.54 -10.34
C SER A 3 -42.48 -53.69 -9.30
N LEU A 4 -42.41 -54.86 -8.65
CA LEU A 4 -41.37 -55.13 -7.61
C LEU A 4 -39.95 -54.93 -8.18
N SER A 5 -39.74 -55.26 -9.46
CA SER A 5 -38.48 -55.05 -10.16
C SER A 5 -38.12 -53.57 -10.30
N GLN A 6 -39.08 -52.70 -10.62
CA GLN A 6 -38.90 -51.23 -10.69
C GLN A 6 -38.52 -50.66 -9.31
N TYR A 7 -39.15 -51.14 -8.26
CA TYR A 7 -38.85 -50.69 -6.87
C TYR A 7 -37.44 -51.07 -6.45
N VAL A 8 -36.96 -52.28 -6.74
CA VAL A 8 -35.60 -52.70 -6.43
C VAL A 8 -34.57 -51.92 -7.28
N GLU A 9 -34.87 -51.64 -8.52
CA GLU A 9 -34.02 -50.84 -9.40
C GLU A 9 -33.90 -49.41 -8.92
N ASP A 10 -34.99 -48.80 -8.49
CA ASP A 10 -34.99 -47.45 -7.92
C ASP A 10 -34.22 -47.34 -6.58
N ILE A 11 -34.31 -48.37 -5.73
CA ILE A 11 -33.50 -48.44 -4.50
C ILE A 11 -32.02 -48.56 -4.86
N SER A 12 -31.66 -49.45 -5.77
CA SER A 12 -30.27 -49.63 -6.16
C SER A 12 -29.69 -48.34 -6.77
N ARG A 13 -30.45 -47.68 -7.63
CA ARG A 13 -30.05 -46.42 -8.24
C ARG A 13 -29.89 -45.32 -7.20
N SER A 14 -30.82 -45.22 -6.24
CA SER A 14 -30.71 -44.24 -5.14
C SER A 14 -29.49 -44.52 -4.27
N ALA A 15 -29.22 -45.76 -3.95
CA ALA A 15 -28.04 -46.13 -3.15
C ALA A 15 -26.73 -45.75 -3.90
N THR A 16 -26.63 -46.07 -5.20
CA THR A 16 -25.42 -45.75 -6.01
C THR A 16 -25.20 -44.24 -6.08
N THR A 17 -26.25 -43.43 -6.30
CA THR A 17 -26.10 -41.97 -6.36
C THR A 17 -25.71 -41.36 -5.03
N ILE A 18 -26.16 -41.91 -3.92
CA ILE A 18 -25.74 -41.47 -2.57
C ILE A 18 -24.25 -41.79 -2.36
N PHE A 19 -23.81 -42.99 -2.72
CA PHE A 19 -22.39 -43.36 -2.60
C PHE A 19 -21.50 -42.54 -3.51
N GLU A 20 -21.92 -42.22 -4.72
CA GLU A 20 -21.18 -41.33 -5.63
C GLU A 20 -21.04 -39.91 -5.00
N GLY A 21 -22.13 -39.36 -4.46
CA GLY A 21 -22.09 -38.06 -3.77
C GLY A 21 -21.15 -38.06 -2.54
N LEU A 22 -21.19 -39.12 -1.75
CA LEU A 22 -20.29 -39.31 -0.60
C LEU A 22 -18.83 -39.46 -1.04
N ALA A 23 -18.57 -40.18 -2.12
CA ALA A 23 -17.22 -40.34 -2.65
C ALA A 23 -16.61 -39.00 -3.11
N VAL A 24 -17.39 -38.13 -3.75
CA VAL A 24 -16.94 -36.78 -4.12
C VAL A 24 -16.59 -35.97 -2.90
N THR A 25 -17.47 -35.91 -1.90
CA THR A 25 -17.20 -35.14 -0.69
C THR A 25 -16.02 -35.68 0.11
N PHE A 26 -15.88 -37.00 0.18
CA PHE A 26 -14.73 -37.66 0.82
C PHE A 26 -13.42 -37.37 0.08
N SER A 27 -13.43 -37.32 -1.25
CA SER A 27 -12.24 -36.95 -2.03
C SER A 27 -11.79 -35.53 -1.74
N HIS A 28 -12.74 -34.60 -1.49
CA HIS A 28 -12.40 -33.23 -1.10
C HIS A 28 -11.86 -33.14 0.33
N LEU A 29 -12.24 -34.02 1.23
CA LEU A 29 -11.69 -34.09 2.58
C LEU A 29 -10.20 -34.45 2.59
N LEU A 30 -9.76 -35.28 1.63
CA LEU A 30 -8.37 -35.73 1.52
C LEU A 30 -7.49 -34.80 0.65
N ARG A 31 -8.09 -33.84 -0.05
CA ARG A 31 -7.34 -32.85 -0.86
C ARG A 31 -6.79 -31.75 0.03
N GLU A 32 -5.63 -31.23 -0.37
CA GLU A 32 -5.07 -30.03 0.23
C GLU A 32 -6.04 -28.84 0.05
N PRO A 33 -6.35 -28.10 1.12
CA PRO A 33 -7.29 -26.99 1.04
C PRO A 33 -6.76 -25.86 0.14
N VAL A 34 -7.60 -25.35 -0.75
CA VAL A 34 -7.29 -24.21 -1.63
C VAL A 34 -7.48 -22.88 -0.91
N THR A 35 -8.26 -22.87 0.17
CA THR A 35 -8.57 -21.67 0.95
C THR A 35 -7.42 -21.28 1.84
N ILE A 36 -7.08 -19.98 1.82
CA ILE A 36 -6.13 -19.37 2.75
C ILE A 36 -6.94 -18.85 3.94
N GLN A 37 -6.68 -19.38 5.11
CA GLN A 37 -7.36 -18.96 6.36
C GLN A 37 -6.61 -17.75 6.97
N TYR A 38 -6.98 -16.56 6.50
CA TYR A 38 -6.47 -15.31 7.03
C TYR A 38 -7.23 -14.94 8.32
N PRO A 39 -6.55 -14.41 9.37
CA PRO A 39 -5.10 -14.23 9.48
C PRO A 39 -4.36 -15.45 10.07
N ASP A 40 -5.08 -16.46 10.61
CA ASP A 40 -4.54 -17.42 11.59
C ASP A 40 -3.67 -18.52 10.99
N ARG A 41 -3.94 -18.94 9.74
CA ARG A 41 -3.25 -20.07 9.10
C ARG A 41 -2.61 -19.69 7.77
N THR A 42 -1.82 -18.64 7.79
CA THR A 42 -1.00 -18.25 6.65
C THR A 42 0.41 -18.80 6.81
N THR A 43 0.98 -19.37 5.74
CA THR A 43 2.36 -19.90 5.74
C THR A 43 3.42 -18.81 5.88
N ARG A 44 3.07 -17.59 5.48
CA ARG A 44 3.90 -16.37 5.57
C ARG A 44 3.01 -15.17 5.91
N PRO A 45 3.56 -14.09 6.44
CA PRO A 45 2.84 -12.83 6.60
C PRO A 45 2.20 -12.42 5.27
N VAL A 46 0.91 -12.09 5.28
CA VAL A 46 0.16 -11.76 4.05
C VAL A 46 0.82 -10.62 3.27
N LYS A 47 1.45 -9.67 3.95
CA LYS A 47 2.21 -8.58 3.34
C LYS A 47 3.32 -9.06 2.39
N GLU A 48 3.96 -10.19 2.69
CA GLU A 48 4.99 -10.79 1.85
C GLU A 48 4.41 -11.54 0.65
N MET A 49 3.18 -12.03 0.79
CA MET A 49 2.46 -12.74 -0.28
C MET A 49 1.85 -11.79 -1.32
N LEU A 50 1.72 -10.49 -0.97
CA LEU A 50 1.15 -9.50 -1.87
C LEU A 50 2.10 -9.19 -3.05
N PRO A 51 1.56 -8.94 -4.24
CA PRO A 51 2.35 -8.60 -5.42
C PRO A 51 3.17 -7.31 -5.19
N PRO A 52 4.32 -7.13 -5.89
CA PRO A 52 5.17 -5.95 -5.75
C PRO A 52 4.46 -4.63 -6.02
N ARG A 53 3.47 -4.65 -6.91
CA ARG A 53 2.64 -3.48 -7.28
C ARG A 53 1.31 -3.42 -6.54
N TYR A 54 1.26 -3.96 -5.33
CA TYR A 54 0.06 -3.89 -4.52
C TYR A 54 -0.26 -2.42 -4.16
N ARG A 55 -1.52 -2.04 -4.30
CA ARG A 55 -2.01 -0.69 -3.99
C ARG A 55 -2.61 -0.66 -2.58
N GLY A 56 -1.74 -0.77 -1.57
CA GLY A 56 -2.14 -0.54 -0.18
C GLY A 56 -2.16 0.94 0.19
N PHE A 57 -2.14 1.24 1.48
CA PHE A 57 -2.17 2.60 1.96
C PHE A 57 -1.03 3.45 1.38
N LEU A 58 -1.34 4.73 1.16
CA LEU A 58 -0.36 5.69 0.68
C LEU A 58 0.57 6.12 1.82
N GLU A 59 1.85 6.18 1.51
CA GLU A 59 2.89 6.73 2.36
C GLU A 59 3.53 7.92 1.67
N VAL A 60 3.83 8.96 2.42
CA VAL A 60 4.49 10.15 1.91
C VAL A 60 5.80 10.39 2.64
N GLN A 61 6.90 10.40 1.90
CA GLN A 61 8.21 10.80 2.40
C GLN A 61 8.32 12.33 2.36
N ILE A 62 7.96 12.96 3.48
CA ILE A 62 7.90 14.43 3.58
C ILE A 62 9.27 15.07 3.31
N ASP A 63 10.35 14.40 3.70
CA ASP A 63 11.71 14.95 3.59
C ASP A 63 12.18 15.16 2.14
N ILE A 64 11.60 14.43 1.20
CA ILE A 64 11.88 14.59 -0.24
C ILE A 64 10.72 15.25 -1.00
N CYS A 65 9.67 15.67 -0.30
CA CYS A 65 8.51 16.30 -0.93
C CYS A 65 8.81 17.76 -1.29
N GLY A 66 8.71 18.10 -2.56
CA GLY A 66 8.85 19.47 -3.07
C GLY A 66 7.57 20.30 -3.01
N ALA A 67 6.48 19.79 -2.44
CA ALA A 67 5.16 20.41 -2.33
C ALA A 67 4.63 21.00 -3.67
N CYS A 68 4.90 20.33 -4.77
CA CYS A 68 4.51 20.77 -6.11
C CYS A 68 3.00 20.71 -6.40
N LYS A 69 2.20 20.15 -5.45
CA LYS A 69 0.74 19.99 -5.52
C LYS A 69 0.22 19.19 -6.73
N ARG A 70 1.07 18.44 -7.43
CA ARG A 70 0.61 17.61 -8.55
C ARG A 70 -0.30 16.48 -8.08
N CYS A 71 0.04 15.84 -6.96
CA CYS A 71 -0.77 14.79 -6.35
C CYS A 71 -2.16 15.29 -5.93
N GLU A 72 -2.27 16.52 -5.42
CA GLU A 72 -3.55 17.16 -5.10
C GLU A 72 -4.37 17.43 -6.36
N LYS A 73 -3.75 17.98 -7.40
CA LYS A 73 -4.44 18.36 -8.65
C LYS A 73 -4.91 17.16 -9.49
N ILE A 74 -4.16 16.07 -9.47
CA ILE A 74 -4.51 14.87 -10.26
C ILE A 74 -5.54 13.99 -9.57
N CYS A 75 -5.80 14.20 -8.27
CA CYS A 75 -6.70 13.36 -7.51
C CYS A 75 -8.16 13.56 -7.95
N PRO A 76 -8.85 12.53 -8.48
CA PRO A 76 -10.21 12.68 -9.00
C PRO A 76 -11.26 12.87 -7.89
N VAL A 77 -10.90 12.55 -6.64
CA VAL A 77 -11.82 12.62 -5.47
C VAL A 77 -11.37 13.66 -4.44
N ASP A 78 -10.38 14.49 -4.76
CA ASP A 78 -9.86 15.57 -3.89
C ASP A 78 -9.51 15.10 -2.46
N CYS A 79 -8.97 13.89 -2.32
CA CYS A 79 -8.63 13.32 -1.02
C CYS A 79 -7.28 13.80 -0.48
N ILE A 80 -6.47 14.51 -1.27
CA ILE A 80 -5.15 15.00 -0.89
C ILE A 80 -5.18 16.52 -0.71
N LYS A 81 -4.63 17.01 0.42
CA LYS A 81 -4.50 18.44 0.70
C LYS A 81 -3.06 18.79 1.04
N VAL A 82 -2.51 19.75 0.29
CA VAL A 82 -1.13 20.20 0.45
C VAL A 82 -1.11 21.71 0.63
N GLU A 83 -0.63 22.18 1.79
CA GLU A 83 -0.53 23.60 2.09
C GLU A 83 0.94 23.98 2.33
N MET A 84 1.29 25.17 1.83
CA MET A 84 2.61 25.75 1.98
C MET A 84 2.47 27.17 2.51
N THR A 85 3.37 27.55 3.38
CA THR A 85 3.50 28.92 3.89
C THR A 85 4.91 29.44 3.60
N ARG A 86 5.03 30.71 3.26
CA ARG A 86 6.33 31.34 3.09
C ARG A 86 6.77 31.92 4.42
N ASP A 87 7.94 31.49 4.90
CA ASP A 87 8.53 32.04 6.11
C ASP A 87 8.95 33.50 5.86
N PRO A 88 8.45 34.47 6.64
CA PRO A 88 8.79 35.88 6.47
C PRO A 88 10.26 36.18 6.79
N ALA A 89 10.90 35.41 7.68
CA ALA A 89 12.28 35.62 8.10
C ALA A 89 13.29 35.07 7.10
N THR A 90 13.11 33.80 6.67
CA THR A 90 14.06 33.12 5.78
C THR A 90 13.68 33.21 4.31
N LYS A 91 12.47 33.72 4.00
CA LYS A 91 11.85 33.73 2.66
C LYS A 91 11.77 32.35 1.99
N GLN A 92 11.94 31.28 2.76
CA GLN A 92 11.82 29.91 2.29
C GLN A 92 10.36 29.47 2.29
N ASN A 93 10.01 28.61 1.35
CA ASN A 93 8.71 27.96 1.40
C ASN A 93 8.78 26.77 2.34
N LEU A 94 7.82 26.69 3.25
CA LEU A 94 7.68 25.64 4.24
C LEU A 94 6.41 24.85 3.96
N LEU A 95 6.48 23.53 4.02
CA LEU A 95 5.34 22.65 3.98
C LEU A 95 4.68 22.65 5.36
N THR A 96 3.45 23.13 5.44
CA THR A 96 2.69 23.26 6.69
C THR A 96 1.64 22.17 6.85
N ARG A 97 1.18 21.60 5.74
CA ARG A 97 0.15 20.56 5.77
C ARG A 97 0.30 19.59 4.60
N PHE A 98 0.21 18.33 4.89
CA PHE A 98 0.07 17.26 3.90
C PHE A 98 -0.85 16.19 4.48
N ASP A 99 -2.10 16.20 4.04
CA ASP A 99 -3.12 15.28 4.51
C ASP A 99 -3.63 14.43 3.36
N ILE A 100 -3.90 13.14 3.65
CA ILE A 100 -4.58 12.23 2.73
C ILE A 100 -5.79 11.66 3.47
N ASP A 101 -6.98 11.93 2.94
CA ASP A 101 -8.22 11.35 3.42
C ASP A 101 -8.42 9.96 2.79
N ILE A 102 -8.02 8.93 3.53
CA ILE A 102 -8.12 7.54 3.07
C ILE A 102 -9.57 7.09 2.95
N SER A 103 -10.51 7.72 3.68
CA SER A 103 -11.93 7.38 3.58
C SER A 103 -12.53 7.67 2.20
N LYS A 104 -11.95 8.63 1.46
CA LYS A 104 -12.35 8.99 0.09
C LYS A 104 -11.46 8.38 -0.98
N CYS A 105 -10.27 7.92 -0.59
CA CYS A 105 -9.26 7.44 -1.53
C CYS A 105 -9.72 6.17 -2.23
N MET A 106 -9.70 6.16 -3.56
CA MET A 106 -10.02 5.00 -4.39
C MET A 106 -8.79 4.16 -4.78
N PHE A 107 -7.62 4.45 -4.21
CA PHE A 107 -6.36 3.73 -4.45
C PHE A 107 -6.00 3.60 -5.94
N CYS A 108 -6.34 4.57 -6.77
CA CYS A 108 -6.10 4.54 -8.22
C CYS A 108 -4.62 4.64 -8.61
N GLY A 109 -3.77 5.25 -7.77
CA GLY A 109 -2.33 5.39 -8.00
C GLY A 109 -1.91 6.60 -8.84
N LEU A 110 -2.84 7.41 -9.38
CA LEU A 110 -2.52 8.58 -10.20
C LEU A 110 -1.61 9.60 -9.48
N CYS A 111 -1.78 9.76 -8.17
CA CYS A 111 -0.93 10.63 -7.36
C CYS A 111 0.51 10.12 -7.27
N VAL A 112 0.72 8.82 -7.29
CA VAL A 112 2.06 8.19 -7.30
C VAL A 112 2.72 8.45 -8.65
N GLU A 113 2.04 8.14 -9.75
CA GLU A 113 2.52 8.38 -11.11
C GLU A 113 2.86 9.86 -11.32
N ALA A 114 1.96 10.79 -10.96
CA ALA A 114 2.20 12.22 -11.09
C ALA A 114 3.39 12.72 -10.25
N CYS A 115 3.70 12.05 -9.14
CA CYS A 115 4.86 12.35 -8.31
C CYS A 115 6.15 11.80 -8.90
N GLU A 116 6.13 10.61 -9.51
CA GLU A 116 7.30 9.99 -10.15
C GLU A 116 7.69 10.72 -11.43
N ASP A 117 6.73 11.03 -12.30
CA ASP A 117 6.97 11.64 -13.63
C ASP A 117 7.47 13.08 -13.57
N GLY A 118 7.21 13.77 -12.50
CA GLY A 118 7.48 15.21 -12.49
C GLY A 118 8.06 15.80 -11.22
N ALA A 119 8.33 14.97 -10.23
CA ALA A 119 8.83 15.44 -8.94
C ALA A 119 9.79 14.40 -8.32
N THR A 120 9.67 14.18 -7.05
CA THR A 120 10.65 13.42 -6.25
C THR A 120 10.26 11.97 -5.98
N GLY A 121 9.07 11.55 -6.40
CA GLY A 121 8.53 10.24 -6.05
C GLY A 121 8.30 10.10 -4.54
N ALA A 122 7.93 11.19 -3.88
CA ALA A 122 7.74 11.24 -2.44
C ALA A 122 6.53 10.43 -1.97
N ILE A 123 5.51 10.28 -2.81
CA ILE A 123 4.30 9.52 -2.50
C ILE A 123 4.37 8.13 -3.14
N ARG A 124 4.02 7.10 -2.38
CA ARG A 124 4.03 5.72 -2.86
C ARG A 124 2.96 4.87 -2.19
N HIS A 125 2.57 3.77 -2.82
CA HIS A 125 1.78 2.73 -2.19
C HIS A 125 2.65 1.82 -1.33
N THR A 126 2.11 1.44 -0.18
CA THR A 126 2.70 0.45 0.72
C THR A 126 2.03 -0.92 0.52
N ARG A 127 2.50 -1.93 1.25
CA ARG A 127 1.82 -3.22 1.38
C ARG A 127 0.90 -3.29 2.61
N GLU A 128 0.68 -2.15 3.27
CA GLU A 128 -0.28 -2.05 4.36
C GLU A 128 -1.69 -1.93 3.78
N PHE A 129 -2.60 -2.76 4.27
CA PHE A 129 -3.98 -2.81 3.77
C PHE A 129 -5.01 -2.87 4.89
N GLU A 130 -4.57 -3.07 6.13
CA GLU A 130 -5.44 -3.12 7.29
C GLU A 130 -5.54 -1.76 7.97
N GLY A 131 -6.74 -1.22 8.05
CA GLY A 131 -6.95 0.12 8.60
C GLY A 131 -8.37 0.30 9.09
N ALA A 132 -8.85 -0.64 9.94
CA ALA A 132 -10.14 -0.49 10.58
C ALA A 132 -10.05 0.53 11.72
N VAL A 133 -10.91 1.53 11.70
CA VAL A 133 -10.96 2.60 12.70
C VAL A 133 -12.39 2.86 13.17
N GLY A 134 -12.55 3.39 14.36
CA GLY A 134 -13.86 3.70 14.93
C GLY A 134 -14.48 5.03 14.46
N THR A 135 -13.69 5.94 13.90
CA THR A 135 -14.11 7.27 13.46
C THR A 135 -13.51 7.63 12.11
N LEU A 136 -14.23 8.37 11.28
CA LEU A 136 -13.75 8.81 9.96
C LEU A 136 -12.52 9.71 10.03
N ASP A 137 -12.42 10.54 11.08
CA ASP A 137 -11.29 11.45 11.26
C ASP A 137 -9.96 10.70 11.44
N ALA A 138 -9.99 9.48 11.97
CA ALA A 138 -8.81 8.64 12.10
C ALA A 138 -8.29 8.09 10.76
N LEU A 139 -9.11 8.16 9.69
CA LEU A 139 -8.71 7.82 8.32
C LEU A 139 -8.06 9.00 7.58
N VAL A 140 -7.98 10.16 8.19
CA VAL A 140 -7.22 11.29 7.63
C VAL A 140 -5.77 11.18 8.09
N PHE A 141 -4.92 10.71 7.20
CA PHE A 141 -3.49 10.56 7.46
C PHE A 141 -2.78 11.91 7.33
N ARG A 142 -2.27 12.42 8.46
CA ARG A 142 -1.54 13.68 8.54
C ARG A 142 -0.05 13.41 8.60
N PHE A 143 0.67 13.78 7.55
CA PHE A 143 2.11 13.55 7.42
C PHE A 143 2.95 14.71 7.98
N VAL A 144 2.33 15.86 8.18
CA VAL A 144 2.93 17.01 8.85
C VAL A 144 2.14 17.28 10.13
N GLU A 145 2.83 17.28 11.28
CA GLU A 145 2.18 17.54 12.56
C GLU A 145 1.64 18.98 12.62
N PRO A 146 0.43 19.19 13.17
CA PRO A 146 -0.13 20.52 13.32
C PRO A 146 0.84 21.45 14.09
N GLY A 147 1.10 22.63 13.53
CA GLY A 147 2.01 23.62 14.12
C GLY A 147 3.49 23.39 13.81
N LYS A 148 3.87 22.28 13.18
CA LYS A 148 5.23 22.08 12.68
C LYS A 148 5.26 22.36 11.18
N SER A 149 6.26 23.13 10.75
CA SER A 149 6.52 23.39 9.34
C SER A 149 7.85 22.77 8.95
N ARG A 150 7.94 22.22 7.76
CA ARG A 150 9.17 21.59 7.24
C ARG A 150 9.68 22.32 6.00
N PRO A 151 11.00 22.52 5.88
CA PRO A 151 11.58 23.10 4.67
C PRO A 151 11.32 22.17 3.46
N LEU A 152 11.03 22.79 2.31
CA LEU A 152 10.83 22.03 1.08
C LEU A 152 12.13 21.46 0.57
N TYR A 153 12.08 20.24 0.10
CA TYR A 153 13.17 19.65 -0.64
C TYR A 153 13.36 20.38 -1.98
N LYS A 154 14.54 20.91 -2.19
CA LYS A 154 14.93 21.47 -3.49
C LYS A 154 15.47 20.33 -4.34
N THR A 155 14.70 19.92 -5.33
CA THR A 155 15.17 18.93 -6.31
C THR A 155 16.49 19.42 -6.89
N PRO A 156 17.58 18.64 -6.86
CA PRO A 156 18.82 19.02 -7.52
C PRO A 156 18.55 19.33 -9.00
N LYS A 157 19.17 20.38 -9.52
CA LYS A 157 18.99 20.77 -10.95
C LYS A 157 19.51 19.69 -11.91
N ASP A 158 20.41 18.83 -11.43
CA ASP A 158 20.90 17.69 -12.17
C ASP A 158 19.96 16.49 -12.03
N LYS A 159 19.13 16.30 -13.03
CA LYS A 159 18.27 15.12 -13.17
C LYS A 159 19.04 13.81 -13.27
N SER A 160 20.36 13.84 -13.40
CA SER A 160 21.24 12.68 -13.50
C SER A 160 21.42 11.90 -12.19
N THR A 161 21.05 12.49 -11.05
CA THR A 161 21.18 11.85 -9.72
C THR A 161 19.88 11.19 -9.24
N ILE A 162 18.77 11.42 -9.93
CA ILE A 162 17.54 10.66 -9.68
C ILE A 162 17.52 9.58 -10.76
N PRO A 163 17.73 8.30 -10.43
CA PRO A 163 17.57 7.26 -11.42
C PRO A 163 16.13 7.34 -11.92
N VAL A 164 15.94 7.92 -13.11
CA VAL A 164 14.72 7.80 -13.91
C VAL A 164 14.73 6.35 -14.36
N GLY A 165 14.39 5.48 -13.41
CA GLY A 165 14.45 4.05 -13.60
C GLY A 165 13.25 3.58 -14.37
N GLU A 166 13.53 2.66 -15.22
CA GLU A 166 12.61 1.78 -15.90
C GLU A 166 11.38 1.48 -15.05
N VAL A 167 10.21 1.79 -15.59
CA VAL A 167 8.91 1.46 -14.98
C VAL A 167 8.73 -0.06 -15.05
N GLY A 168 9.32 -0.78 -14.10
CA GLY A 168 9.27 -2.22 -14.01
C GLY A 168 9.45 -2.71 -12.58
N PRO A 169 9.14 -3.98 -12.30
CA PRO A 169 9.33 -4.58 -10.97
C PRO A 169 10.79 -4.47 -10.46
N HIS A 170 11.76 -4.34 -11.36
CA HIS A 170 13.17 -4.11 -11.04
C HIS A 170 13.49 -2.66 -10.64
N ALA A 171 12.63 -1.67 -10.98
CA ALA A 171 12.87 -0.28 -10.62
C ALA A 171 12.75 -0.02 -9.12
N ILE A 172 11.84 -0.73 -8.45
CA ILE A 172 11.69 -0.64 -6.99
C ILE A 172 12.91 -1.26 -6.31
N GLU A 173 13.36 -2.42 -6.77
CA GLU A 173 14.57 -3.07 -6.25
C GLU A 173 15.85 -2.27 -6.58
N ALA A 174 15.94 -1.70 -7.78
CA ALA A 174 17.06 -0.84 -8.16
C ALA A 174 17.08 0.45 -7.34
N ARG A 175 15.91 1.01 -7.04
CA ARG A 175 15.77 2.19 -6.18
C ARG A 175 16.09 1.87 -4.72
N GLU A 176 15.62 0.74 -4.20
CA GLU A 176 15.98 0.26 -2.86
C GLU A 176 17.47 -0.08 -2.75
N ARG A 177 18.05 -0.59 -3.84
CA ARG A 177 19.50 -0.86 -3.94
C ARG A 177 20.29 0.45 -3.99
N ALA A 178 19.87 1.42 -4.82
CA ALA A 178 20.48 2.74 -4.89
C ALA A 178 20.36 3.53 -3.58
N LEU A 179 19.25 3.36 -2.85
CA LEU A 179 19.05 3.92 -1.51
C LEU A 179 19.92 3.23 -0.45
N ARG A 180 20.23 1.95 -0.65
CA ARG A 180 21.14 1.16 0.21
C ARG A 180 22.59 1.48 -0.07
N ASP A 181 22.95 1.71 -1.35
CA ASP A 181 24.31 1.96 -1.81
C ASP A 181 24.72 3.44 -1.67
N ASN A 182 23.76 4.35 -1.42
CA ASN A 182 24.01 5.77 -1.15
C ASN A 182 23.63 6.15 0.30
N PRO A 183 24.42 5.71 1.28
CA PRO A 183 24.08 5.85 2.69
C PRO A 183 24.07 7.27 3.26
N PRO A 184 24.69 8.33 2.66
CA PRO A 184 24.91 9.54 3.44
C PRO A 184 23.65 10.34 3.76
N LEU A 185 22.58 10.23 2.97
CA LEU A 185 21.36 11.01 3.23
C LEU A 185 20.42 10.31 4.24
N PHE A 186 20.29 9.00 4.13
CA PHE A 186 19.37 8.22 4.98
C PHE A 186 20.04 7.69 6.25
N ALA A 187 21.35 7.51 6.28
CA ALA A 187 22.09 7.19 7.51
C ALA A 187 21.93 8.32 8.52
N LYS A 188 22.13 9.58 8.11
CA LYS A 188 21.91 10.74 8.97
C LYS A 188 20.48 10.84 9.51
N LEU A 189 19.48 10.60 8.65
CA LEU A 189 18.07 10.64 9.07
C LEU A 189 17.68 9.49 10.00
N ARG A 190 18.32 8.30 9.84
CA ARG A 190 18.13 7.18 10.76
C ARG A 190 18.84 7.40 12.09
N GLU A 191 20.04 7.97 12.09
CA GLU A 191 20.78 8.32 13.30
C GLU A 191 20.08 9.42 14.08
N GLU A 192 19.58 10.45 13.41
CA GLU A 192 18.79 11.52 14.03
C GLU A 192 17.46 10.99 14.60
N ALA A 193 16.77 10.09 13.88
CA ALA A 193 15.55 9.45 14.35
C ALA A 193 15.80 8.45 15.49
N ALA A 194 16.94 7.79 15.51
CA ALA A 194 17.36 6.92 16.61
C ALA A 194 17.78 7.73 17.86
N ALA A 195 18.51 8.81 17.67
CA ALA A 195 18.93 9.73 18.74
C ALA A 195 17.71 10.43 19.40
N ALA A 196 16.67 10.77 18.62
CA ALA A 196 15.43 11.34 19.13
C ALA A 196 14.62 10.35 19.99
N LYS A 197 14.80 9.03 19.80
CA LYS A 197 14.12 8.00 20.59
C LYS A 197 14.84 7.63 21.89
N THR A 198 16.13 7.97 22.03
CA THR A 198 16.93 7.67 23.22
C THR A 198 17.07 8.86 24.16
N GLY A 199 16.47 10.01 23.84
CA GLY A 199 16.51 11.26 24.60
C GLY A 199 15.27 11.53 25.45
N THR A 200 14.45 10.50 25.80
CA THR A 200 13.36 10.59 26.79
C THR A 200 13.52 9.57 27.88
#